data_124eed26f062491dc7b3d3fdb35d7c6c
#
_entry.id   124eed26f062491dc7b3d3fdb35d7c6c
#
_cell.length_a   1.000
_cell.length_b   1.000
_cell.length_c   1.000
_cell.angle_alpha   90.00
_cell.angle_beta   90.00
_cell.angle_gamma   90.00
#
_symmetry.space_group_name_H-M   'P 1'
#
loop_
_entity.id
_entity.type
_entity.pdbx_description
1 polymer ?
#
loop_
_entity_poly.entity_id
_entity_poly.type
_entity_poly.pdbx_seq_one_letter_code
_entity_poly.pdbx_strand_id
1 'polypeptide(L)'
;MLWHSEHKLSTLQRWILIKAYAEIVEAGSNEPKKYRRSGYLPPVHLLRINVLRDYFNIPLRTQKNDYGHKWLVIDNATAGSEKANAARTSLSRSLRRLKERGLISDSIRLTIRGIDIAKELSAKMVRRI
;
A
#
# COMPACT_ATOMS: atom_id res chain seq x y z
N MET A 1 4.30 -25.05 9.64
CA MET A 1 2.86 -24.78 9.64
C MET A 1 2.46 -24.11 8.33
N LEU A 2 1.47 -24.65 7.71
CA LEU A 2 0.96 -24.05 6.49
C LEU A 2 0.24 -22.76 6.79
N TRP A 3 0.56 -21.73 6.00
CA TRP A 3 -0.02 -20.41 6.16
C TRP A 3 -1.27 -20.29 5.29
N HIS A 4 -2.43 -20.43 5.91
CA HIS A 4 -3.70 -20.37 5.18
C HIS A 4 -4.34 -18.99 5.20
N SER A 5 -3.75 -18.03 5.90
CA SER A 5 -4.37 -16.72 6.09
C SER A 5 -4.51 -15.94 4.79
N GLU A 6 -3.75 -16.28 3.74
CA GLU A 6 -3.91 -15.63 2.45
C GLU A 6 -5.31 -15.81 1.88
N HIS A 7 -5.96 -16.94 2.18
CA HIS A 7 -7.32 -17.23 1.73
C HIS A 7 -8.36 -16.39 2.47
N LYS A 8 -7.97 -15.81 3.61
CA LYS A 8 -8.83 -14.94 4.41
C LYS A 8 -8.59 -13.48 4.15
N LEU A 9 -7.64 -13.15 3.27
CA LEU A 9 -7.38 -11.77 2.91
C LEU A 9 -8.41 -11.28 1.90
N SER A 10 -8.93 -10.08 2.10
CA SER A 10 -9.82 -9.45 1.15
C SER A 10 -9.06 -9.02 -0.10
N THR A 11 -9.79 -8.72 -1.17
CA THR A 11 -9.20 -8.20 -2.41
C THR A 11 -8.38 -6.94 -2.14
N LEU A 12 -8.91 -6.03 -1.33
CA LEU A 12 -8.19 -4.80 -0.96
C LEU A 12 -6.91 -5.10 -0.19
N GLN A 13 -6.97 -6.00 0.80
CA GLN A 13 -5.79 -6.37 1.59
C GLN A 13 -4.69 -6.97 0.72
N ARG A 14 -5.04 -7.85 -0.22
CA ARG A 14 -4.09 -8.41 -1.17
C ARG A 14 -3.48 -7.33 -2.05
N TRP A 15 -4.31 -6.43 -2.54
CA TRP A 15 -3.85 -5.31 -3.38
C TRP A 15 -2.84 -4.45 -2.63
N ILE A 16 -3.13 -4.11 -1.37
CA ILE A 16 -2.23 -3.29 -0.55
C ILE A 16 -0.86 -3.98 -0.37
N LEU A 17 -0.86 -5.27 -0.04
CA LEU A 17 0.38 -6.02 0.15
C LEU A 17 1.21 -6.08 -1.13
N ILE A 18 0.57 -6.39 -2.25
CA ILE A 18 1.25 -6.50 -3.56
C ILE A 18 1.81 -5.13 -3.97
N LYS A 19 1.02 -4.08 -3.83
CA LYS A 19 1.44 -2.73 -4.20
C LYS A 19 2.60 -2.24 -3.34
N ALA A 20 2.51 -2.44 -2.03
CA ALA A 20 3.57 -2.05 -1.10
C ALA A 20 4.87 -2.80 -1.42
N TYR A 21 4.77 -4.08 -1.73
CA TYR A 21 5.94 -4.88 -2.11
C TYR A 21 6.55 -4.38 -3.43
N ALA A 22 5.73 -4.08 -4.42
CA ALA A 22 6.20 -3.56 -5.70
C ALA A 22 6.98 -2.25 -5.52
N GLU A 23 6.54 -1.38 -4.61
CA GLU A 23 7.24 -0.13 -4.32
C GLU A 23 8.58 -0.37 -3.63
N ILE A 24 8.68 -1.37 -2.75
CA ILE A 24 9.94 -1.76 -2.12
C ILE A 24 10.93 -2.24 -3.19
N VAL A 25 10.49 -3.08 -4.10
CA VAL A 25 11.34 -3.60 -5.18
C VAL A 25 11.82 -2.46 -6.07
N GLU A 26 10.95 -1.54 -6.44
CA GLU A 26 11.30 -0.39 -7.25
C GLU A 26 12.32 0.51 -6.55
N ALA A 27 12.07 0.82 -5.28
CA ALA A 27 12.99 1.62 -4.47
C ALA A 27 14.36 0.95 -4.34
N GLY A 28 14.39 -0.35 -4.12
CA GLY A 28 15.63 -1.12 -4.05
C GLY A 28 16.42 -1.08 -5.35
N SER A 29 15.73 -1.12 -6.48
CA SER A 29 16.37 -1.04 -7.80
C SER A 29 17.01 0.32 -8.06
N ASN A 30 16.49 1.38 -7.43
CA ASN A 30 16.98 2.74 -7.59
C ASN A 30 18.07 3.10 -6.57
N GLU A 31 18.33 2.24 -5.59
CA GLU A 31 19.36 2.48 -4.59
C GLU A 31 20.75 2.35 -5.19
N PRO A 32 21.73 3.22 -4.83
CA PRO A 32 23.12 3.05 -5.22
C PRO A 32 23.66 1.69 -4.75
N LYS A 33 24.46 1.04 -5.60
CA LYS A 33 25.02 -0.29 -5.27
C LYS A 33 25.71 -0.34 -3.92
N LYS A 34 26.38 0.74 -3.52
CA LYS A 34 27.12 0.81 -2.25
C LYS A 34 26.21 0.66 -1.02
N TYR A 35 24.91 0.93 -1.16
CA TYR A 35 23.95 0.78 -0.07
C TYR A 35 23.14 -0.51 -0.16
N ARG A 36 23.30 -1.27 -1.25
CA ARG A 36 22.59 -2.53 -1.40
C ARG A 36 23.34 -3.63 -0.64
N ARG A 37 22.71 -4.09 0.41
CA ARG A 37 23.23 -5.21 1.20
C ARG A 37 22.27 -6.37 1.08
N SER A 38 22.79 -7.59 1.24
CA SER A 38 21.94 -8.77 1.33
C SER A 38 20.92 -8.56 2.45
N GLY A 39 19.64 -8.70 2.13
CA GLY A 39 18.58 -8.52 3.10
C GLY A 39 18.19 -7.08 3.38
N TYR A 40 18.86 -6.09 2.76
CA TYR A 40 18.48 -4.69 2.93
C TYR A 40 17.16 -4.41 2.21
N LEU A 41 16.25 -3.79 2.93
CA LEU A 41 14.96 -3.38 2.38
C LEU A 41 14.80 -1.88 2.59
N PRO A 42 14.58 -1.12 1.51
CA PRO A 42 14.35 0.32 1.66
C PRO A 42 13.15 0.62 2.56
N PRO A 43 13.22 1.68 3.37
CA PRO A 43 12.10 2.07 4.24
C PRO A 43 11.00 2.77 3.44
N VAL A 44 10.24 1.98 2.68
CA VAL A 44 9.19 2.50 1.80
C VAL A 44 7.84 2.37 2.48
N HIS A 45 7.06 3.44 2.43
CA HIS A 45 5.68 3.47 2.89
C HIS A 45 4.74 3.64 1.71
N LEU A 46 3.71 2.83 1.66
CA LEU A 46 2.62 3.09 0.74
C LEU A 46 1.72 4.16 1.36
N LEU A 47 1.48 5.24 0.66
CA LEU A 47 0.65 6.32 1.17
C LEU A 47 -0.84 5.96 1.05
N ARG A 48 -1.61 6.28 2.10
CA ARG A 48 -3.06 6.03 2.10
C ARG A 48 -3.75 6.72 0.92
N ILE A 49 -3.32 7.94 0.59
CA ILE A 49 -3.89 8.70 -0.51
C ILE A 49 -3.69 8.00 -1.86
N ASN A 50 -2.57 7.29 -2.03
CA ASN A 50 -2.33 6.52 -3.24
C ASN A 50 -3.28 5.33 -3.36
N VAL A 51 -3.62 4.70 -2.23
CA VAL A 51 -4.60 3.60 -2.22
C VAL A 51 -5.97 4.13 -2.61
N LEU A 52 -6.36 5.27 -2.06
CA LEU A 52 -7.64 5.89 -2.39
C LEU A 52 -7.73 6.24 -3.87
N ARG A 53 -6.66 6.76 -4.45
CA ARG A 53 -6.61 7.09 -5.87
C ARG A 53 -6.61 5.83 -6.75
N ASP A 54 -5.71 4.90 -6.49
CA ASP A 54 -5.40 3.80 -7.41
C ASP A 54 -6.34 2.61 -7.27
N TYR A 55 -6.80 2.32 -6.07
CA TYR A 55 -7.72 1.21 -5.85
C TYR A 55 -9.19 1.66 -5.91
N PHE A 56 -9.51 2.75 -5.23
CA PHE A 56 -10.90 3.24 -5.13
C PHE A 56 -11.26 4.24 -6.23
N ASN A 57 -10.30 4.64 -7.04
CA ASN A 57 -10.51 5.62 -8.11
C ASN A 57 -11.07 6.95 -7.61
N ILE A 58 -10.62 7.37 -6.43
CA ILE A 58 -11.02 8.65 -5.85
C ILE A 58 -10.21 9.76 -6.51
N PRO A 59 -10.85 10.75 -7.15
CA PRO A 59 -10.11 11.85 -7.77
C PRO A 59 -9.40 12.70 -6.72
N LEU A 60 -8.17 13.08 -7.05
CA LEU A 60 -7.33 13.92 -6.20
C LEU A 60 -7.09 15.27 -6.88
N ARG A 61 -6.81 16.28 -6.09
CA ARG A 61 -6.36 17.58 -6.56
C ARG A 61 -5.12 18.00 -5.80
N THR A 62 -4.33 18.87 -6.42
CA THR A 62 -3.18 19.45 -5.77
C THR A 62 -3.58 20.69 -5.01
N GLN A 63 -3.17 20.77 -3.75
CA GLN A 63 -3.34 21.94 -2.92
C GLN A 63 -1.96 22.47 -2.57
N LYS A 64 -1.79 23.80 -2.49
CA LYS A 64 -0.53 24.39 -2.08
C LYS A 64 -0.77 25.48 -1.05
N ASN A 65 0.23 25.70 -0.18
CA ASN A 65 0.19 26.77 0.79
C ASN A 65 0.87 28.04 0.23
N ASP A 66 0.91 29.10 1.04
CA ASP A 66 1.50 30.37 0.64
C ASP A 66 3.01 30.29 0.41
N TYR A 67 3.66 29.25 0.93
CA TYR A 67 5.11 29.02 0.77
C TYR A 67 5.44 28.16 -0.44
N GLY A 68 4.45 27.80 -1.24
CA GLY A 68 4.67 27.00 -2.43
C GLY A 68 4.72 25.49 -2.23
N HIS A 69 4.56 25.01 -0.99
CA HIS A 69 4.50 23.58 -0.72
C HIS A 69 3.21 23.00 -1.29
N LYS A 70 3.32 21.88 -1.97
CA LYS A 70 2.19 21.22 -2.63
C LYS A 70 1.94 19.85 -2.00
N TRP A 71 0.69 19.46 -1.95
CA TRP A 71 0.30 18.11 -1.53
C TRP A 71 -1.00 17.69 -2.21
N LEU A 72 -1.27 16.38 -2.20
CA LEU A 72 -2.47 15.83 -2.78
C LEU A 72 -3.57 15.72 -1.73
N VAL A 73 -4.77 16.09 -2.11
CA VAL A 73 -5.98 15.96 -1.28
C VAL A 73 -7.11 15.36 -2.12
N ILE A 74 -8.11 14.77 -1.46
CA ILE A 74 -9.27 14.25 -2.15
C ILE A 74 -10.07 15.41 -2.72
N ASP A 75 -10.43 15.28 -4.00
CA ASP A 75 -11.33 16.23 -4.65
C ASP A 75 -12.78 15.85 -4.34
N ASN A 76 -13.28 16.31 -3.19
CA ASN A 76 -14.63 15.99 -2.74
C ASN A 76 -15.72 16.51 -3.69
N ALA A 77 -15.45 17.59 -4.39
CA ALA A 77 -16.43 18.16 -5.35
C ALA A 77 -16.69 17.18 -6.50
N THR A 78 -15.66 16.48 -6.96
CA THR A 78 -15.77 15.50 -8.05
C THR A 78 -16.14 14.12 -7.55
N ALA A 79 -15.53 13.67 -6.44
CA ALA A 79 -15.73 12.32 -5.92
C ALA A 79 -17.08 12.13 -5.22
N GLY A 80 -17.55 13.17 -4.53
CA GLY A 80 -18.67 13.06 -3.59
C GLY A 80 -18.20 12.61 -2.21
N SER A 81 -18.75 13.27 -1.18
CA SER A 81 -18.33 13.02 0.21
C SER A 81 -18.63 11.61 0.69
N GLU A 82 -19.79 11.05 0.30
CA GLU A 82 -20.17 9.70 0.72
C GLU A 82 -19.22 8.65 0.18
N LYS A 83 -18.87 8.74 -1.11
CA LYS A 83 -17.94 7.80 -1.74
C LYS A 83 -16.56 7.89 -1.09
N ALA A 84 -16.06 9.10 -0.86
CA ALA A 84 -14.77 9.31 -0.23
C ALA A 84 -14.75 8.76 1.20
N ASN A 85 -15.79 9.01 1.98
CA ASN A 85 -15.89 8.52 3.34
C ASN A 85 -16.00 7.01 3.42
N ALA A 86 -16.77 6.40 2.51
CA ALA A 86 -16.88 4.94 2.43
C ALA A 86 -15.52 4.30 2.11
N ALA A 87 -14.78 4.89 1.17
CA ALA A 87 -13.44 4.42 0.80
C ALA A 87 -12.47 4.53 1.99
N ARG A 88 -12.47 5.65 2.70
CA ARG A 88 -11.63 5.85 3.88
C ARG A 88 -11.94 4.84 4.97
N THR A 89 -13.22 4.56 5.22
CA THR A 89 -13.66 3.60 6.23
C THR A 89 -13.19 2.19 5.85
N SER A 90 -13.41 1.79 4.61
CA SER A 90 -12.99 0.50 4.10
C SER A 90 -11.48 0.33 4.21
N LEU A 91 -10.72 1.34 3.80
CA LEU A 91 -9.27 1.32 3.90
C LEU A 91 -8.80 1.20 5.35
N SER A 92 -9.35 2.00 6.26
CA SER A 92 -8.98 1.98 7.67
C SER A 92 -9.23 0.61 8.30
N ARG A 93 -10.35 -0.03 8.00
CA ARG A 93 -10.65 -1.38 8.50
C ARG A 93 -9.66 -2.41 7.97
N SER A 94 -9.34 -2.34 6.68
CA SER A 94 -8.39 -3.26 6.07
C SER A 94 -6.99 -3.10 6.64
N LEU A 95 -6.54 -1.87 6.84
CA LEU A 95 -5.24 -1.59 7.42
C LEU A 95 -5.15 -2.08 8.86
N ARG A 96 -6.19 -1.86 9.66
CA ARG A 96 -6.23 -2.35 11.04
C ARG A 96 -6.09 -3.86 11.10
N ARG A 97 -6.80 -4.58 10.24
CA ARG A 97 -6.72 -6.05 10.18
C ARG A 97 -5.35 -6.54 9.75
N LEU A 98 -4.75 -5.89 8.77
CA LEU A 98 -3.39 -6.23 8.34
C LEU A 98 -2.38 -6.01 9.47
N LYS A 99 -2.53 -4.93 10.22
CA LYS A 99 -1.68 -4.62 11.36
C LYS A 99 -1.85 -5.65 12.47
N GLU A 100 -3.08 -6.02 12.80
CA GLU A 100 -3.38 -7.04 13.80
C GLU A 100 -2.77 -8.39 13.45
N ARG A 101 -2.66 -8.70 12.16
CA ARG A 101 -2.02 -9.92 11.68
C ARG A 101 -0.50 -9.83 11.63
N GLY A 102 0.06 -8.66 11.94
CA GLY A 102 1.50 -8.45 11.90
C GLY A 102 2.09 -8.35 10.50
N LEU A 103 1.29 -7.98 9.50
CA LEU A 103 1.73 -7.87 8.11
C LEU A 103 2.19 -6.47 7.75
N ILE A 104 1.69 -5.46 8.43
CA ILE A 104 2.13 -4.08 8.27
C ILE A 104 2.36 -3.45 9.64
N SER A 105 3.16 -2.38 9.67
CA SER A 105 3.35 -1.53 10.85
C SER A 105 2.30 -0.42 10.90
N ASP A 106 2.44 0.53 11.83
CA ASP A 106 1.48 1.64 12.00
C ASP A 106 1.26 2.48 10.74
N SER A 107 2.30 2.67 9.95
CA SER A 107 2.17 3.20 8.59
C SER A 107 2.08 2.01 7.65
N ILE A 108 1.63 2.22 6.40
CA ILE A 108 1.51 1.12 5.45
C ILE A 108 2.90 0.70 4.97
N ARG A 109 3.62 0.05 5.87
CA ARG A 109 4.96 -0.47 5.64
C ARG A 109 4.96 -1.94 5.98
N LEU A 110 5.44 -2.77 5.05
CA LEU A 110 5.44 -4.21 5.24
C LEU A 110 6.42 -4.62 6.35
N THR A 111 5.98 -5.55 7.19
CA THR A 111 6.86 -6.29 8.08
C THR A 111 7.56 -7.39 7.28
N ILE A 112 8.52 -8.07 7.88
CA ILE A 112 9.18 -9.23 7.24
C ILE A 112 8.14 -10.26 6.82
N ARG A 113 7.18 -10.56 7.70
CA ARG A 113 6.09 -11.48 7.42
C ARG A 113 5.21 -10.97 6.27
N GLY A 114 4.91 -9.68 6.26
CA GLY A 114 4.14 -9.07 5.19
C GLY A 114 4.84 -9.17 3.84
N ILE A 115 6.15 -9.02 3.82
CA ILE A 115 6.95 -9.16 2.60
C ILE A 115 6.86 -10.59 2.07
N ASP A 116 7.01 -11.59 2.93
CA ASP A 116 6.94 -13.00 2.52
C ASP A 116 5.60 -13.32 1.88
N ILE A 117 4.52 -12.85 2.46
CA ILE A 117 3.18 -13.06 1.94
C ILE A 117 2.97 -12.30 0.63
N ALA A 118 3.45 -11.07 0.57
CA ALA A 118 3.34 -10.25 -0.65
C ALA A 118 4.09 -10.89 -1.82
N LYS A 119 5.28 -11.44 -1.57
CA LYS A 119 6.04 -12.19 -2.58
C LYS A 119 5.24 -13.37 -3.11
N GLU A 120 4.64 -14.13 -2.23
CA GLU A 120 3.84 -15.29 -2.59
C GLU A 120 2.63 -14.89 -3.43
N LEU A 121 1.91 -13.86 -3.02
CA LEU A 121 0.76 -13.34 -3.76
C LEU A 121 1.19 -12.82 -5.14
N SER A 122 2.29 -12.11 -5.22
CA SER A 122 2.81 -11.59 -6.50
C SER A 122 3.21 -12.71 -7.45
N ALA A 123 3.83 -13.77 -6.94
CA ALA A 123 4.20 -14.94 -7.75
C ALA A 123 2.97 -15.65 -8.30
N LYS A 124 1.92 -15.79 -7.52
CA LYS A 124 0.65 -16.37 -7.97
C LYS A 124 -0.01 -15.54 -9.07
N MET A 125 0.08 -14.23 -8.95
CA MET A 125 -0.48 -13.32 -9.92
C MET A 125 0.20 -13.48 -11.29
N VAL A 126 1.53 -13.58 -11.30
CA VAL A 126 2.30 -13.78 -12.53
C VAL A 126 1.96 -15.12 -13.18
N ARG A 127 1.75 -16.17 -12.40
CA ARG A 127 1.41 -17.50 -12.93
C ARG A 127 0.05 -17.57 -13.61
N ARG A 128 -0.84 -16.64 -13.33
CA ARG A 128 -2.19 -16.60 -13.93
C ARG A 128 -2.22 -15.88 -15.28
N ILE A 129 -1.14 -15.22 -15.61
CA ILE A 129 -0.97 -14.57 -16.89
C ILE A 129 -0.32 -15.55 -17.87
#